data_c8aa1133bf5fe55e0e63ba9422600397
#
_entry.id   c8aa1133bf5fe55e0e63ba9422600397
#
_cell.length_a   1.000
_cell.length_b   1.000
_cell.length_c   1.000
_cell.angle_alpha   90.00
_cell.angle_beta   90.00
_cell.angle_gamma   90.00
#
_symmetry.space_group_name_H-M   'P 1'
#
loop_
_entity.id
_entity.type
_entity.pdbx_description
1 polymer ?
#
loop_
_entity_poly.entity_id
_entity_poly.type
_entity_poly.pdbx_seq_one_letter_code
_entity_poly.pdbx_strand_id
1 'polypeptide(L)'
;LTGRAGRRGIDKEGNALVCWSPFVPFADVVGQASSQDFVLRSAFRPTYNMVANLVVTRTRAEAELLLSRSFGQFQMDRRTGGKRSLVRALEARLGVLEARGFADGWRLEPRGRPLVRVFNEADLLVVESLASGLLEGLGPADIAAVASCLTFHRRGPGRSEPPARKGEINRRILGIIELAEDLVAEERRHGVPSVEPPDPGFSTAIRRWAAGDDLSEVLTDEWSGGEFVRNIRLVADLLGQLAEVGTTSVARSARR
;
A
#
# COMPACT_ATOMS: atom_id res chain seq x y z
N LEU A 1 4.18 23.83 -2.72
CA LEU A 1 5.59 23.84 -3.21
C LEU A 1 6.10 25.26 -3.37
N THR A 2 5.31 26.20 -3.89
CA THR A 2 5.72 27.61 -4.06
C THR A 2 6.13 28.27 -2.75
N GLY A 3 5.50 27.95 -1.63
CA GLY A 3 5.90 28.41 -0.29
C GLY A 3 7.28 27.92 0.21
N ARG A 4 8.00 27.12 -0.59
CA ARG A 4 9.39 26.71 -0.34
C ARG A 4 10.39 27.44 -1.25
N ALA A 5 9.91 28.23 -2.18
CA ALA A 5 10.75 29.07 -3.03
C ALA A 5 11.14 30.34 -2.26
N GLY A 6 12.44 30.57 -2.14
CA GLY A 6 12.99 31.65 -1.34
C GLY A 6 13.05 31.38 0.18
N ARG A 7 14.06 31.93 0.81
CA ARG A 7 14.28 31.84 2.28
C ARG A 7 13.78 33.11 2.94
N ARG A 8 12.84 32.99 3.88
CA ARG A 8 12.27 34.15 4.57
C ARG A 8 13.36 34.96 5.30
N GLY A 9 13.40 36.25 5.03
CA GLY A 9 14.37 37.16 5.65
C GLY A 9 15.78 37.15 5.03
N ILE A 10 16.02 36.30 4.00
CA ILE A 10 17.32 36.21 3.31
C ILE A 10 17.18 36.57 1.83
N ASP A 11 16.23 35.89 1.16
CA ASP A 11 16.00 36.08 -0.27
C ASP A 11 14.91 37.14 -0.49
N LYS A 12 15.12 38.05 -1.43
CA LYS A 12 14.13 39.08 -1.81
C LYS A 12 13.03 38.52 -2.68
N GLU A 13 13.35 37.51 -3.49
CA GLU A 13 12.46 36.87 -4.43
C GLU A 13 12.70 35.36 -4.41
N GLY A 14 11.66 34.58 -4.64
CA GLY A 14 11.72 33.13 -4.80
C GLY A 14 11.05 32.71 -6.12
N ASN A 15 11.72 31.84 -6.89
CA ASN A 15 11.20 31.37 -8.16
C ASN A 15 10.70 29.92 -8.02
N ALA A 16 9.46 29.64 -8.44
CA ALA A 16 8.92 28.31 -8.56
C ALA A 16 8.66 28.00 -10.05
N LEU A 17 9.41 27.05 -10.59
CA LEU A 17 9.27 26.61 -11.98
C LEU A 17 8.38 25.38 -12.04
N VAL A 18 7.32 25.43 -12.84
CA VAL A 18 6.46 24.29 -13.12
C VAL A 18 6.71 23.85 -14.56
N CYS A 19 7.20 22.63 -14.74
CA CYS A 19 7.39 22.05 -16.06
C CYS A 19 6.02 21.88 -16.75
N TRP A 20 5.98 22.15 -18.04
CA TRP A 20 4.79 21.88 -18.83
C TRP A 20 4.42 20.39 -18.79
N SER A 21 3.13 20.12 -18.72
CA SER A 21 2.56 18.79 -18.80
C SER A 21 1.33 18.80 -19.72
N PRO A 22 1.20 17.84 -20.64
CA PRO A 22 0.00 17.73 -21.47
C PRO A 22 -1.25 17.34 -20.69
N PHE A 23 -1.09 16.86 -19.45
CA PHE A 23 -2.19 16.37 -18.62
C PHE A 23 -2.69 17.39 -17.59
N VAL A 24 -2.02 18.53 -17.45
CA VAL A 24 -2.38 19.56 -16.47
C VAL A 24 -2.55 20.90 -17.19
N PRO A 25 -3.78 21.44 -17.28
CA PRO A 25 -4.03 22.74 -17.86
C PRO A 25 -3.26 23.85 -17.14
N PHE A 26 -2.70 24.77 -17.89
CA PHE A 26 -1.94 25.90 -17.33
C PHE A 26 -2.78 26.74 -16.36
N ALA A 27 -4.06 26.92 -16.66
CA ALA A 27 -4.99 27.66 -15.79
C ALA A 27 -5.09 27.04 -14.38
N ASP A 28 -5.06 25.71 -14.27
CA ASP A 28 -5.11 25.01 -12.98
C ASP A 28 -3.82 25.25 -12.19
N VAL A 29 -2.67 25.25 -12.87
CA VAL A 29 -1.37 25.56 -12.26
C VAL A 29 -1.36 26.98 -11.70
N VAL A 30 -1.81 27.96 -12.49
CA VAL A 30 -1.90 29.36 -12.07
C VAL A 30 -2.89 29.53 -10.92
N GLY A 31 -4.06 28.89 -10.99
CA GLY A 31 -5.07 28.93 -9.93
C GLY A 31 -4.53 28.38 -8.60
N GLN A 32 -3.79 27.28 -8.63
CA GLN A 32 -3.16 26.73 -7.44
C GLN A 32 -1.99 27.58 -6.93
N ALA A 33 -1.17 28.13 -7.83
CA ALA A 33 -0.04 28.98 -7.45
C ALA A 33 -0.51 30.31 -6.82
N SER A 34 -1.64 30.84 -7.24
CA SER A 34 -2.25 32.09 -6.74
C SER A 34 -3.09 31.89 -5.48
N SER A 35 -3.38 30.63 -5.10
CA SER A 35 -4.14 30.33 -3.90
C SER A 35 -3.32 30.63 -2.63
N GLN A 36 -3.81 31.52 -1.80
CA GLN A 36 -3.19 31.85 -0.51
C GLN A 36 -3.65 30.92 0.61
N ASP A 37 -4.76 30.23 0.41
CA ASP A 37 -5.36 29.34 1.41
C ASP A 37 -5.11 27.87 1.02
N PHE A 38 -4.14 27.24 1.69
CA PHE A 38 -3.94 25.81 1.59
C PHE A 38 -4.63 25.08 2.75
N VAL A 39 -5.79 24.51 2.48
CA VAL A 39 -6.50 23.72 3.48
C VAL A 39 -5.80 22.37 3.65
N LEU A 40 -5.08 22.21 4.77
CA LEU A 40 -4.50 20.93 5.16
C LEU A 40 -5.64 19.94 5.45
N ARG A 41 -5.69 18.86 4.68
CA ARG A 41 -6.63 17.75 4.89
C ARG A 41 -5.88 16.54 5.41
N SER A 42 -6.38 15.96 6.50
CA SER A 42 -5.85 14.71 7.01
C SER A 42 -6.15 13.56 6.02
N ALA A 43 -5.09 12.88 5.57
CA ALA A 43 -5.19 11.63 4.81
C ALA A 43 -5.25 10.40 5.75
N PHE A 44 -5.28 10.63 7.05
CA PHE A 44 -5.22 9.58 8.05
C PHE A 44 -6.42 8.63 7.93
N ARG A 45 -6.12 7.35 7.78
CA ARG A 45 -7.08 6.24 7.80
C ARG A 45 -6.47 5.10 8.62
N PRO A 46 -7.21 4.45 9.51
CA PRO A 46 -6.74 3.22 10.13
C PRO A 46 -6.40 2.19 9.05
N THR A 47 -5.24 1.56 9.12
CA THR A 47 -4.84 0.39 8.32
C THR A 47 -4.90 -0.84 9.21
N TYR A 48 -4.80 -2.05 8.66
CA TYR A 48 -4.75 -3.26 9.47
C TYR A 48 -3.43 -3.33 10.27
N ASN A 49 -2.31 -2.87 9.71
CA ASN A 49 -1.06 -2.68 10.43
C ASN A 49 -1.25 -1.78 11.65
N MET A 50 -1.93 -0.63 11.48
CA MET A 50 -2.20 0.26 12.60
C MET A 50 -3.08 -0.40 13.68
N VAL A 51 -4.15 -1.10 13.28
CA VAL A 51 -5.00 -1.85 14.21
C VAL A 51 -4.17 -2.87 14.99
N ALA A 52 -3.35 -3.67 14.30
CA ALA A 52 -2.46 -4.65 14.91
C ALA A 52 -1.49 -4.01 15.92
N ASN A 53 -0.87 -2.87 15.55
CA ASN A 53 0.03 -2.14 16.44
C ASN A 53 -0.70 -1.58 17.67
N LEU A 54 -1.92 -1.05 17.52
CA LEU A 54 -2.72 -0.58 18.65
C LEU A 54 -3.10 -1.72 19.59
N VAL A 55 -3.53 -2.84 19.06
CA VAL A 55 -3.86 -4.05 19.84
C VAL A 55 -2.67 -4.54 20.69
N VAL A 56 -1.46 -4.48 20.13
CA VAL A 56 -0.25 -4.95 20.85
C VAL A 56 0.26 -3.94 21.88
N THR A 57 0.09 -2.63 21.62
CA THR A 57 0.77 -1.59 22.40
C THR A 57 -0.14 -0.81 23.34
N ARG A 58 -1.46 -0.91 23.20
CA ARG A 58 -2.46 -0.12 23.92
C ARG A 58 -3.61 -0.98 24.42
N THR A 59 -4.28 -0.52 25.46
CA THR A 59 -5.62 -0.98 25.78
C THR A 59 -6.63 -0.46 24.75
N ARG A 60 -7.78 -1.12 24.64
CA ARG A 60 -8.85 -0.68 23.73
C ARG A 60 -9.29 0.76 24.02
N ALA A 61 -9.49 1.09 25.30
CA ALA A 61 -9.89 2.44 25.71
C ALA A 61 -8.86 3.51 25.33
N GLU A 62 -7.57 3.22 25.47
CA GLU A 62 -6.50 4.14 25.06
C GLU A 62 -6.47 4.34 23.53
N ALA A 63 -6.66 3.27 22.77
CA ALA A 63 -6.73 3.35 21.31
C ALA A 63 -7.92 4.18 20.83
N GLU A 64 -9.11 3.95 21.40
CA GLU A 64 -10.30 4.73 21.12
C GLU A 64 -10.12 6.21 21.47
N LEU A 65 -9.52 6.51 22.63
CA LEU A 65 -9.25 7.87 23.06
C LEU A 65 -8.25 8.56 22.11
N LEU A 66 -7.20 7.87 21.68
CA LEU A 66 -6.20 8.39 20.75
C LEU A 66 -6.83 8.74 19.40
N LEU A 67 -7.67 7.86 18.87
CA LEU A 67 -8.36 8.10 17.60
C LEU A 67 -9.38 9.24 17.69
N SER A 68 -10.16 9.28 18.76
CA SER A 68 -11.20 10.32 18.98
C SER A 68 -10.60 11.73 19.11
N ARG A 69 -9.36 11.85 19.61
CA ARG A 69 -8.63 13.11 19.76
C ARG A 69 -7.73 13.46 18.59
N SER A 70 -7.71 12.65 17.53
CA SER A 70 -6.86 12.89 16.37
C SER A 70 -7.36 14.07 15.52
N PHE A 71 -6.42 14.71 14.82
CA PHE A 71 -6.77 15.76 13.84
C PHE A 71 -7.67 15.22 12.72
N GLY A 72 -7.48 13.97 12.33
CA GLY A 72 -8.36 13.30 11.37
C GLY A 72 -9.80 13.21 11.84
N GLN A 73 -10.04 12.85 13.12
CA GLN A 73 -11.38 12.81 13.70
C GLN A 73 -11.99 14.22 13.80
N PHE A 74 -11.23 15.21 14.26
CA PHE A 74 -11.69 16.60 14.31
C PHE A 74 -12.17 17.10 12.94
N GLN A 75 -11.41 16.86 11.88
CA GLN A 75 -11.82 17.25 10.53
C GLN A 75 -13.02 16.44 10.02
N MET A 76 -13.10 15.15 10.38
CA MET A 76 -14.22 14.29 10.02
C MET A 76 -15.52 14.79 10.67
N ASP A 77 -15.48 15.13 11.95
CA ASP A 77 -16.63 15.65 12.69
C ASP A 77 -17.17 16.95 12.07
N ARG A 78 -16.29 17.88 11.72
CA ARG A 78 -16.68 19.12 11.04
C ARG A 78 -17.33 18.89 9.67
N ARG A 79 -16.91 17.84 8.93
CA ARG A 79 -17.45 17.55 7.59
C ARG A 79 -18.74 16.74 7.63
N THR A 80 -18.91 15.86 8.62
CA THR A 80 -19.98 14.86 8.65
C THR A 80 -20.97 15.06 9.80
N GLY A 81 -20.79 16.09 10.64
CA GLY A 81 -21.60 16.31 11.83
C GLY A 81 -21.55 15.13 12.81
N GLY A 82 -20.37 14.49 12.94
CA GLY A 82 -20.17 13.34 13.82
C GLY A 82 -20.73 12.00 13.31
N LYS A 83 -21.25 11.94 12.07
CA LYS A 83 -21.83 10.71 11.51
C LYS A 83 -20.77 9.62 11.21
N ARG A 84 -19.51 10.00 11.02
CA ARG A 84 -18.38 9.09 10.78
C ARG A 84 -17.40 9.17 11.93
N SER A 85 -16.77 8.04 12.24
CA SER A 85 -15.82 7.94 13.35
C SER A 85 -14.64 7.05 12.97
N LEU A 86 -13.43 7.49 13.32
CA LEU A 86 -12.22 6.68 13.19
C LEU A 86 -12.22 5.49 14.15
N VAL A 87 -12.91 5.61 15.29
CA VAL A 87 -13.13 4.49 16.20
C VAL A 87 -13.97 3.39 15.51
N ARG A 88 -15.05 3.75 14.83
CA ARG A 88 -15.84 2.79 14.05
C ARG A 88 -15.02 2.17 12.92
N ALA A 89 -14.13 2.93 12.30
CA ALA A 89 -13.24 2.41 11.27
C ALA A 89 -12.18 1.46 11.81
N LEU A 90 -11.73 1.65 13.05
CA LEU A 90 -10.88 0.70 13.79
C LEU A 90 -11.66 -0.59 14.07
N GLU A 91 -12.86 -0.49 14.67
CA GLU A 91 -13.72 -1.64 15.01
C GLU A 91 -14.07 -2.48 13.78
N ALA A 92 -14.41 -1.83 12.67
CA ALA A 92 -14.70 -2.51 11.42
C ALA A 92 -13.53 -3.37 10.94
N ARG A 93 -12.29 -2.84 11.02
CA ARG A 93 -11.08 -3.59 10.64
C ARG A 93 -10.76 -4.69 11.64
N LEU A 94 -10.94 -4.45 12.93
CA LEU A 94 -10.79 -5.48 13.94
C LEU A 94 -11.76 -6.64 13.66
N GLY A 95 -13.02 -6.36 13.32
CA GLY A 95 -13.99 -7.38 12.93
C GLY A 95 -13.56 -8.19 11.70
N VAL A 96 -12.93 -7.57 10.69
CA VAL A 96 -12.33 -8.30 9.56
C VAL A 96 -11.18 -9.20 10.05
N LEU A 97 -10.29 -8.69 10.91
CA LEU A 97 -9.19 -9.49 11.46
C LEU A 97 -9.72 -10.70 12.26
N GLU A 98 -10.79 -10.52 13.05
CA GLU A 98 -11.44 -11.60 13.79
C GLU A 98 -12.06 -12.64 12.84
N ALA A 99 -12.85 -12.20 11.85
CA ALA A 99 -13.50 -13.07 10.87
C ALA A 99 -12.48 -13.89 10.06
N ARG A 100 -11.28 -13.34 9.83
CA ARG A 100 -10.18 -13.99 9.11
C ARG A 100 -9.21 -14.76 10.02
N GLY A 101 -9.43 -14.78 11.35
CA GLY A 101 -8.61 -15.50 12.33
C GLY A 101 -7.24 -14.87 12.59
N PHE A 102 -7.11 -13.57 12.42
CA PHE A 102 -5.90 -12.79 12.72
C PHE A 102 -5.95 -12.14 14.11
N ALA A 103 -7.12 -11.99 14.68
CA ALA A 103 -7.36 -11.50 16.03
C ALA A 103 -8.49 -12.26 16.72
N ASP A 104 -8.52 -12.19 18.06
CA ASP A 104 -9.59 -12.63 18.93
C ASP A 104 -9.83 -11.52 19.96
N GLY A 105 -10.91 -10.76 19.78
CA GLY A 105 -11.15 -9.53 20.52
C GLY A 105 -9.98 -8.57 20.42
N TRP A 106 -9.52 -8.04 21.55
CA TRP A 106 -8.37 -7.13 21.62
C TRP A 106 -7.04 -7.88 21.79
N ARG A 107 -6.81 -8.93 20.99
CA ARG A 107 -5.59 -9.74 21.00
C ARG A 107 -5.27 -10.24 19.59
N LEU A 108 -4.01 -10.12 19.16
CA LEU A 108 -3.56 -10.73 17.90
C LEU A 108 -3.33 -12.23 18.09
N GLU A 109 -3.87 -13.00 17.17
CA GLU A 109 -3.52 -14.41 16.98
C GLU A 109 -2.12 -14.54 16.36
N PRO A 110 -1.46 -15.72 16.44
CA PRO A 110 -0.14 -15.92 15.84
C PRO A 110 -0.05 -15.53 14.36
N ARG A 111 -1.11 -15.79 13.58
CA ARG A 111 -1.23 -15.38 12.18
C ARG A 111 -1.27 -13.86 11.99
N GLY A 112 -1.76 -13.12 12.97
CA GLY A 112 -1.87 -11.67 12.92
C GLY A 112 -0.59 -10.91 13.27
N ARG A 113 0.37 -11.56 13.93
CA ARG A 113 1.61 -10.93 14.38
C ARG A 113 2.42 -10.28 13.27
N PRO A 114 2.54 -10.87 12.06
CA PRO A 114 3.26 -10.25 10.95
C PRO A 114 2.71 -8.87 10.56
N LEU A 115 1.40 -8.60 10.77
CA LEU A 115 0.79 -7.29 10.48
C LEU A 115 1.49 -6.13 11.17
N VAL A 116 2.07 -6.34 12.34
CA VAL A 116 2.78 -5.29 13.11
C VAL A 116 4.00 -4.74 12.34
N ARG A 117 4.58 -5.56 11.45
CA ARG A 117 5.81 -5.25 10.69
C ARG A 117 5.60 -5.05 9.20
N VAL A 118 4.38 -5.22 8.69
CA VAL A 118 4.07 -5.03 7.27
C VAL A 118 3.43 -3.67 7.06
N PHE A 119 4.15 -2.77 6.37
CA PHE A 119 3.75 -1.40 6.07
C PHE A 119 3.46 -1.26 4.56
N ASN A 120 2.31 -1.76 4.14
CA ASN A 120 1.87 -1.75 2.76
C ASN A 120 0.40 -1.28 2.67
N GLU A 121 -0.02 -0.72 1.54
CA GLU A 121 -1.43 -0.33 1.35
C GLU A 121 -2.37 -1.56 1.40
N ALA A 122 -1.89 -2.72 0.94
CA ALA A 122 -2.57 -4.00 1.01
C ALA A 122 -2.03 -4.89 2.16
N ASP A 123 -1.72 -4.31 3.32
CA ASP A 123 -1.06 -4.95 4.46
C ASP A 123 -1.65 -6.30 4.86
N LEU A 124 -2.98 -6.40 4.99
CA LEU A 124 -3.64 -7.66 5.32
C LEU A 124 -3.50 -8.69 4.19
N LEU A 125 -3.64 -8.30 2.93
CA LEU A 125 -3.48 -9.20 1.79
C LEU A 125 -2.05 -9.76 1.70
N VAL A 126 -1.04 -8.93 1.99
CA VAL A 126 0.37 -9.38 2.09
C VAL A 126 0.51 -10.47 3.14
N VAL A 127 -0.04 -10.25 4.33
CA VAL A 127 0.06 -11.22 5.43
C VAL A 127 -0.77 -12.47 5.16
N GLU A 128 -1.92 -12.37 4.53
CA GLU A 128 -2.70 -13.52 4.08
C GLU A 128 -1.97 -14.34 3.01
N SER A 129 -1.33 -13.67 2.06
CA SER A 129 -0.53 -14.34 1.03
C SER A 129 0.64 -15.12 1.63
N LEU A 130 1.26 -14.55 2.69
CA LEU A 130 2.29 -15.24 3.46
C LEU A 130 1.71 -16.45 4.20
N ALA A 131 0.61 -16.26 4.94
CA ALA A 131 -0.04 -17.30 5.74
C ALA A 131 -0.63 -18.45 4.90
N SER A 132 -1.01 -18.17 3.64
CA SER A 132 -1.51 -19.18 2.69
C SER A 132 -0.39 -19.91 1.92
N GLY A 133 0.89 -19.60 2.20
CA GLY A 133 2.03 -20.23 1.56
C GLY A 133 2.24 -19.84 0.08
N LEU A 134 1.58 -18.78 -0.40
CA LEU A 134 1.71 -18.33 -1.79
C LEU A 134 3.10 -17.78 -2.11
N LEU A 135 3.88 -17.43 -1.10
CA LEU A 135 5.25 -16.93 -1.23
C LEU A 135 6.31 -18.00 -0.93
N GLU A 136 5.89 -19.21 -0.51
CA GLU A 136 6.80 -20.29 -0.13
C GLU A 136 7.49 -20.96 -1.32
N GLY A 137 8.76 -21.34 -1.14
CA GLY A 137 9.52 -22.13 -2.11
C GLY A 137 9.94 -21.37 -3.37
N LEU A 138 9.64 -20.08 -3.47
CA LEU A 138 10.01 -19.25 -4.62
C LEU A 138 11.49 -18.86 -4.58
N GLY A 139 12.14 -18.83 -5.73
CA GLY A 139 13.48 -18.24 -5.89
C GLY A 139 13.45 -16.70 -5.81
N PRO A 140 14.63 -16.03 -5.74
CA PRO A 140 14.69 -14.57 -5.57
C PRO A 140 13.97 -13.78 -6.67
N ALA A 141 14.14 -14.13 -7.94
CA ALA A 141 13.46 -13.47 -9.04
C ALA A 141 11.94 -13.75 -9.05
N ASP A 142 11.55 -14.96 -8.64
CA ASP A 142 10.15 -15.38 -8.62
C ASP A 142 9.38 -14.73 -7.48
N ILE A 143 9.98 -14.60 -6.28
CA ILE A 143 9.33 -13.91 -5.17
C ILE A 143 9.20 -12.41 -5.44
N ALA A 144 10.16 -11.79 -6.13
CA ALA A 144 10.06 -10.41 -6.56
C ALA A 144 8.90 -10.22 -7.55
N ALA A 145 8.72 -11.14 -8.50
CA ALA A 145 7.63 -11.12 -9.44
C ALA A 145 6.26 -11.25 -8.76
N VAL A 146 6.13 -12.17 -7.81
CA VAL A 146 4.87 -12.39 -7.08
C VAL A 146 4.58 -11.21 -6.13
N ALA A 147 5.58 -10.72 -5.39
CA ALA A 147 5.43 -9.58 -4.50
C ALA A 147 5.08 -8.28 -5.24
N SER A 148 5.52 -8.14 -6.49
CA SER A 148 5.25 -6.93 -7.28
C SER A 148 3.76 -6.70 -7.53
N CYS A 149 2.93 -7.74 -7.61
CA CYS A 149 1.49 -7.56 -7.81
C CYS A 149 0.79 -6.93 -6.59
N LEU A 150 1.43 -6.94 -5.42
CA LEU A 150 0.95 -6.31 -4.17
C LEU A 150 1.39 -4.85 -4.00
N THR A 151 2.28 -4.37 -4.88
CA THR A 151 2.86 -3.01 -4.78
C THR A 151 2.66 -2.20 -6.05
N PHE A 152 2.40 -2.87 -7.17
CA PHE A 152 2.25 -2.21 -8.45
C PHE A 152 0.81 -1.72 -8.66
N HIS A 153 0.69 -0.48 -9.10
CA HIS A 153 -0.57 0.12 -9.54
C HIS A 153 -0.34 0.80 -10.89
N ARG A 154 -1.05 0.32 -11.89
CA ARG A 154 -0.98 0.90 -13.25
C ARG A 154 -1.46 2.35 -13.25
N ARG A 155 -0.69 3.22 -13.88
CA ARG A 155 -1.11 4.60 -14.12
C ARG A 155 -1.88 4.67 -15.43
N GLY A 156 -3.10 5.17 -15.39
CA GLY A 156 -3.96 5.31 -16.57
C GLY A 156 -5.17 4.39 -16.55
N PRO A 157 -6.03 4.47 -17.55
CA PRO A 157 -7.25 3.66 -17.62
C PRO A 157 -6.92 2.20 -17.92
N GLY A 158 -7.65 1.29 -17.27
CA GLY A 158 -7.54 -0.15 -17.45
C GLY A 158 -6.73 -0.85 -16.34
N ARG A 159 -6.84 -2.18 -16.34
CA ARG A 159 -6.05 -3.08 -15.47
C ARG A 159 -5.19 -3.95 -16.36
N SER A 160 -4.11 -4.46 -15.82
CA SER A 160 -3.33 -5.51 -16.48
C SER A 160 -4.18 -6.77 -16.58
N GLU A 161 -4.03 -7.49 -17.67
CA GLU A 161 -4.71 -8.77 -17.83
C GLU A 161 -4.19 -9.77 -16.77
N PRO A 162 -5.08 -10.59 -16.18
CA PRO A 162 -4.65 -11.67 -15.33
C PRO A 162 -3.68 -12.60 -16.07
N PRO A 163 -2.65 -13.13 -15.38
CA PRO A 163 -1.70 -14.02 -16.03
C PRO A 163 -2.36 -15.32 -16.48
N ALA A 164 -1.81 -15.94 -17.51
CA ALA A 164 -2.27 -17.24 -17.98
C ALA A 164 -2.20 -18.28 -16.83
N ARG A 165 -3.15 -19.23 -16.81
CA ARG A 165 -3.23 -20.28 -15.77
C ARG A 165 -2.05 -21.29 -15.78
N LYS A 166 -1.07 -21.13 -16.68
CA LYS A 166 0.12 -21.99 -16.80
C LYS A 166 1.31 -21.39 -16.06
N GLY A 167 2.12 -22.25 -15.46
CA GLY A 167 3.33 -21.85 -14.73
C GLY A 167 3.07 -21.61 -13.23
N GLU A 168 4.09 -21.84 -12.42
CA GLU A 168 3.97 -21.74 -10.96
C GLU A 168 3.76 -20.30 -10.49
N ILE A 169 4.52 -19.35 -11.01
CA ILE A 169 4.43 -17.94 -10.66
C ILE A 169 3.04 -17.39 -10.95
N ASN A 170 2.51 -17.73 -12.15
CA ASN A 170 1.17 -17.30 -12.52
C ASN A 170 0.10 -17.88 -11.60
N ARG A 171 0.24 -19.15 -11.16
CA ARG A 171 -0.68 -19.74 -10.18
C ARG A 171 -0.61 -19.04 -8.83
N ARG A 172 0.59 -18.62 -8.38
CA ARG A 172 0.76 -17.85 -7.14
C ARG A 172 0.09 -16.48 -7.23
N ILE A 173 0.28 -15.77 -8.34
CA ILE A 173 -0.36 -14.47 -8.60
C ILE A 173 -1.89 -14.61 -8.65
N LEU A 174 -2.40 -15.62 -9.36
CA LEU A 174 -3.84 -15.89 -9.39
C LEU A 174 -4.40 -16.20 -8.00
N GLY A 175 -3.68 -16.98 -7.18
CA GLY A 175 -4.06 -17.21 -5.80
C GLY A 175 -4.12 -15.95 -4.95
N ILE A 176 -3.22 -14.97 -5.17
CA ILE A 176 -3.28 -13.67 -4.50
C ILE A 176 -4.49 -12.86 -4.97
N ILE A 177 -4.83 -12.93 -6.26
CA ILE A 177 -6.03 -12.25 -6.80
C ILE A 177 -7.30 -12.85 -6.21
N GLU A 178 -7.39 -14.18 -6.11
CA GLU A 178 -8.51 -14.88 -5.47
C GLU A 178 -8.64 -14.50 -3.97
N LEU A 179 -7.52 -14.46 -3.24
CA LEU A 179 -7.51 -13.99 -1.84
C LEU A 179 -7.99 -12.54 -1.72
N ALA A 180 -7.60 -11.68 -2.67
CA ALA A 180 -8.03 -10.29 -2.66
C ALA A 180 -9.55 -10.14 -2.89
N GLU A 181 -10.13 -10.96 -3.76
CA GLU A 181 -11.58 -10.99 -3.99
C GLU A 181 -12.34 -11.43 -2.73
N ASP A 182 -11.87 -12.46 -2.06
CA ASP A 182 -12.42 -12.94 -0.79
C ASP A 182 -12.30 -11.88 0.32
N LEU A 183 -11.15 -11.20 0.39
CA LEU A 183 -10.94 -10.13 1.36
C LEU A 183 -11.88 -8.94 1.10
N VAL A 184 -12.05 -8.53 -0.15
CA VAL A 184 -13.01 -7.48 -0.54
C VAL A 184 -14.44 -7.84 -0.13
N ALA A 185 -14.83 -9.10 -0.27
CA ALA A 185 -16.14 -9.56 0.17
C ALA A 185 -16.31 -9.44 1.69
N GLU A 186 -15.27 -9.79 2.47
CA GLU A 186 -15.28 -9.65 3.93
C GLU A 186 -15.27 -8.18 4.37
N GLU A 187 -14.42 -7.35 3.76
CA GLU A 187 -14.37 -5.91 4.03
C GLU A 187 -15.73 -5.23 3.82
N ARG A 188 -16.45 -5.62 2.75
CA ARG A 188 -17.81 -5.10 2.50
C ARG A 188 -18.79 -5.46 3.59
N ARG A 189 -18.73 -6.69 4.13
CA ARG A 189 -19.60 -7.12 5.24
C ARG A 189 -19.38 -6.27 6.49
N HIS A 190 -18.15 -5.84 6.72
CA HIS A 190 -17.76 -5.00 7.86
C HIS A 190 -17.79 -3.48 7.55
N GLY A 191 -18.15 -3.08 6.34
CA GLY A 191 -18.17 -1.66 5.95
C GLY A 191 -16.79 -1.01 5.83
N VAL A 192 -15.75 -1.81 5.60
CA VAL A 192 -14.39 -1.35 5.34
C VAL A 192 -14.25 -1.01 3.86
N PRO A 193 -13.76 0.19 3.49
CA PRO A 193 -13.43 0.50 2.10
C PRO A 193 -12.29 -0.41 1.62
N SER A 194 -12.52 -1.08 0.50
CA SER A 194 -11.52 -1.97 -0.11
C SER A 194 -10.38 -1.16 -0.71
N VAL A 195 -9.17 -1.74 -0.69
CA VAL A 195 -7.99 -1.23 -1.41
C VAL A 195 -8.06 -1.62 -2.89
N GLU A 196 -7.17 -1.05 -3.70
CA GLU A 196 -7.04 -1.45 -5.09
C GLU A 196 -6.63 -2.93 -5.18
N PRO A 197 -7.19 -3.69 -6.14
CA PRO A 197 -6.85 -5.09 -6.30
C PRO A 197 -5.41 -5.25 -6.80
N PRO A 198 -4.78 -6.42 -6.55
CA PRO A 198 -3.45 -6.74 -7.05
C PRO A 198 -3.35 -6.58 -8.57
N ASP A 199 -2.23 -6.01 -9.04
CA ASP A 199 -1.98 -5.82 -10.46
C ASP A 199 -0.69 -6.55 -10.90
N PRO A 200 -0.77 -7.58 -11.77
CA PRO A 200 0.39 -8.36 -12.20
C PRO A 200 1.24 -7.67 -13.28
N GLY A 201 0.89 -6.48 -13.74
CA GLY A 201 1.49 -5.85 -14.90
C GLY A 201 3.01 -5.62 -14.81
N PHE A 202 3.58 -5.57 -13.63
CA PHE A 202 5.01 -5.39 -13.43
C PHE A 202 5.79 -6.72 -13.21
N SER A 203 5.09 -7.83 -13.01
CA SER A 203 5.68 -9.10 -12.57
C SER A 203 6.72 -9.67 -13.55
N THR A 204 6.46 -9.60 -14.85
CA THR A 204 7.39 -10.08 -15.88
C THR A 204 8.65 -9.22 -15.95
N ALA A 205 8.51 -7.89 -15.92
CA ALA A 205 9.62 -6.97 -16.01
C ALA A 205 10.59 -7.12 -14.83
N ILE A 206 10.06 -7.12 -13.60
CA ILE A 206 10.90 -7.26 -12.41
C ILE A 206 11.55 -8.66 -12.33
N ARG A 207 10.84 -9.71 -12.74
CA ARG A 207 11.39 -11.07 -12.76
C ARG A 207 12.61 -11.18 -13.66
N ARG A 208 12.51 -10.66 -14.88
CA ARG A 208 13.62 -10.66 -15.85
C ARG A 208 14.81 -9.89 -15.31
N TRP A 209 14.58 -8.69 -14.79
CA TRP A 209 15.64 -7.87 -14.22
C TRP A 209 16.29 -8.54 -13.00
N ALA A 210 15.52 -9.11 -12.08
CA ALA A 210 16.04 -9.83 -10.91
C ALA A 210 16.76 -11.14 -11.27
N ALA A 211 16.48 -11.72 -12.45
CA ALA A 211 17.19 -12.87 -12.99
C ALA A 211 18.52 -12.47 -13.66
N GLY A 212 18.78 -11.17 -13.87
CA GLY A 212 20.04 -10.65 -14.42
C GLY A 212 19.96 -10.17 -15.86
N ASP A 213 18.77 -10.05 -16.45
CA ASP A 213 18.61 -9.47 -17.78
C ASP A 213 19.04 -7.98 -17.76
N ASP A 214 19.60 -7.54 -18.87
CA ASP A 214 20.01 -6.13 -19.03
C ASP A 214 18.78 -5.21 -18.96
N LEU A 215 18.96 -4.04 -18.33
CA LEU A 215 17.89 -3.07 -18.17
C LEU A 215 17.32 -2.61 -19.52
N SER A 216 18.13 -2.47 -20.53
CA SER A 216 17.72 -2.09 -21.88
C SER A 216 16.82 -3.11 -22.57
N GLU A 217 16.92 -4.38 -22.17
CA GLU A 217 16.07 -5.47 -22.68
C GLU A 217 14.75 -5.62 -21.89
N VAL A 218 14.74 -5.13 -20.66
CA VAL A 218 13.56 -5.18 -19.76
C VAL A 218 12.68 -3.96 -19.95
N LEU A 219 13.28 -2.78 -20.20
CA LEU A 219 12.54 -1.54 -20.49
C LEU A 219 11.94 -1.65 -21.89
N THR A 220 10.62 -1.57 -21.95
CA THR A 220 9.83 -1.46 -23.18
C THR A 220 9.20 -0.07 -23.25
N ASP A 221 8.49 0.24 -24.32
CA ASP A 221 7.74 1.50 -24.44
C ASP A 221 6.66 1.66 -23.35
N GLU A 222 6.34 0.58 -22.63
CA GLU A 222 5.39 0.61 -21.50
C GLU A 222 6.00 1.20 -20.22
N TRP A 223 7.35 1.22 -20.10
CA TRP A 223 8.04 1.62 -18.86
C TRP A 223 9.04 2.74 -19.10
N SER A 224 8.78 3.91 -18.54
CA SER A 224 9.86 4.88 -18.38
C SER A 224 10.87 4.38 -17.32
N GLY A 225 12.16 4.71 -17.50
CA GLY A 225 13.19 4.31 -16.52
C GLY A 225 12.88 4.78 -15.09
N GLY A 226 12.25 5.95 -14.94
CA GLY A 226 11.84 6.47 -13.64
C GLY A 226 10.73 5.67 -12.97
N GLU A 227 9.74 5.22 -13.75
CA GLU A 227 8.66 4.36 -13.24
C GLU A 227 9.18 2.97 -12.87
N PHE A 228 10.06 2.42 -13.69
CA PHE A 228 10.70 1.15 -13.39
C PHE A 228 11.46 1.19 -12.06
N VAL A 229 12.35 2.17 -11.86
CA VAL A 229 13.11 2.34 -10.60
C VAL A 229 12.18 2.56 -9.42
N ARG A 230 11.11 3.34 -9.57
CA ARG A 230 10.12 3.55 -8.51
C ARG A 230 9.48 2.22 -8.10
N ASN A 231 9.02 1.42 -9.05
CA ASN A 231 8.37 0.14 -8.77
C ASN A 231 9.33 -0.86 -8.13
N ILE A 232 10.59 -0.93 -8.60
CA ILE A 232 11.61 -1.77 -7.95
C ILE A 232 11.77 -1.39 -6.47
N ARG A 233 11.84 -0.09 -6.14
CA ARG A 233 11.98 0.34 -4.75
C ARG A 233 10.82 -0.10 -3.88
N LEU A 234 9.58 -0.05 -4.38
CA LEU A 234 8.41 -0.53 -3.65
C LEU A 234 8.46 -2.03 -3.41
N VAL A 235 8.88 -2.80 -4.42
CA VAL A 235 9.05 -4.26 -4.27
C VAL A 235 10.18 -4.58 -3.30
N ALA A 236 11.33 -3.92 -3.41
CA ALA A 236 12.47 -4.12 -2.51
C ALA A 236 12.11 -3.80 -1.05
N ASP A 237 11.34 -2.73 -0.81
CA ASP A 237 10.83 -2.39 0.52
C ASP A 237 9.92 -3.49 1.08
N LEU A 238 8.96 -3.98 0.28
CA LEU A 238 8.10 -5.09 0.68
C LEU A 238 8.89 -6.37 0.93
N LEU A 239 9.84 -6.71 0.07
CA LEU A 239 10.70 -7.88 0.27
C LEU A 239 11.52 -7.76 1.57
N GLY A 240 12.03 -6.56 1.90
CA GLY A 240 12.68 -6.30 3.18
C GLY A 240 11.78 -6.62 4.38
N GLN A 241 10.50 -6.21 4.32
CA GLN A 241 9.51 -6.52 5.35
C GLN A 241 9.20 -8.02 5.42
N LEU A 242 9.02 -8.69 4.26
CA LEU A 242 8.80 -10.14 4.18
C LEU A 242 10.00 -10.93 4.72
N ALA A 243 11.22 -10.42 4.57
CA ALA A 243 12.43 -11.03 5.12
C ALA A 243 12.46 -11.02 6.66
N GLU A 244 11.73 -10.10 7.30
CA GLU A 244 11.62 -10.02 8.76
C GLU A 244 10.51 -10.93 9.32
N VAL A 245 9.39 -11.07 8.60
CA VAL A 245 8.19 -11.74 9.12
C VAL A 245 7.92 -13.09 8.49
N GLY A 246 8.55 -13.39 7.36
CA GLY A 246 8.34 -14.63 6.62
C GLY A 246 9.03 -15.84 7.24
N THR A 247 8.67 -17.01 6.76
CA THR A 247 9.37 -18.26 7.09
C THR A 247 10.84 -18.19 6.65
N THR A 248 11.65 -19.14 7.09
CA THR A 248 13.08 -19.22 6.69
C THR A 248 13.24 -19.28 5.16
N SER A 249 12.32 -19.94 4.46
CA SER A 249 12.33 -20.04 2.99
C SER A 249 12.07 -18.67 2.36
N VAL A 250 10.98 -18.01 2.73
CA VAL A 250 10.61 -16.67 2.25
C VAL A 250 11.70 -15.66 2.59
N ALA A 251 12.17 -15.62 3.84
CA ALA A 251 13.20 -14.70 4.29
C ALA A 251 14.51 -14.83 3.52
N ARG A 252 14.90 -16.05 3.16
CA ARG A 252 16.11 -16.31 2.38
C ARG A 252 16.00 -15.78 0.95
N SER A 253 14.86 -16.00 0.32
CA SER A 253 14.63 -15.55 -1.06
C SER A 253 14.44 -14.04 -1.15
N ALA A 254 13.78 -13.45 -0.17
CA ALA A 254 13.50 -12.01 -0.11
C ALA A 254 14.77 -11.16 0.17
N ARG A 255 15.82 -11.72 0.77
CA ARG A 255 17.12 -11.04 1.04
C ARG A 255 18.12 -11.08 -0.11
N ARG A 256 17.90 -11.88 -1.10
CA ARG A 256 18.77 -12.02 -2.28
C ARG A 256 18.31 -11.19 -3.45
#